data_c5f7c8a525fd001c24b7e31f21d5645f
#
_entry.id   c5f7c8a525fd001c24b7e31f21d5645f
#
_cell.length_a   1.000
_cell.length_b   1.000
_cell.length_c   1.000
_cell.angle_alpha   90.00
_cell.angle_beta   90.00
_cell.angle_gamma   90.00
#
_symmetry.space_group_name_H-M   'P 1'
#
loop_
_entity.id
_entity.type
_entity.pdbx_description
1 polymer ?
#
loop_
_entity_poly.entity_id
_entity_poly.type
_entity_poly.pdbx_seq_one_letter_code
_entity_poly.pdbx_strand_id
1 'polypeptide(L)'
;MKILVTGGAGFIGSHVTRMLLDQGHEVVVLDSLVHGYKDNVDQRAKLVVGDISDPEKAKESLDGVDAVIHMAGLIVVPESVKDPVLYAQSNVVGSVSFLNSMNEVGVKKIIFSSSACVYGSPDELPIKEDAPLRPDNPYGATKASIEAFLQAFHASYGIDATILRYFNPYGPGKFYPPITHAIPNFIMATLEKRPIPLYWKGEQVRDFIYIEDLAQAHIDVLKLAGFNVFNLGMENGVKVKEVADLIFDILGYEVPIDDLGERPGDVEANYASSEKLHKAVGWKAKVSLREGLEKTIEYYKNHK
;
A
#
# COMPACT_ATOMS: atom_id res chain seq x y z
N MET A 1 0.37 19.52 -12.16
CA MET A 1 -0.98 18.90 -12.03
C MET A 1 -1.48 19.13 -10.62
N LYS A 2 -2.79 19.22 -10.45
CA LYS A 2 -3.43 19.14 -9.14
C LYS A 2 -3.90 17.71 -8.90
N ILE A 3 -3.38 17.07 -7.87
CA ILE A 3 -3.59 15.63 -7.61
C ILE A 3 -4.26 15.44 -6.26
N LEU A 4 -5.33 14.64 -6.24
CA LEU A 4 -5.96 14.22 -5.00
C LEU A 4 -5.36 12.89 -4.54
N VAL A 5 -4.89 12.83 -3.30
CA VAL A 5 -4.47 11.60 -2.63
C VAL A 5 -5.49 11.25 -1.55
N THR A 6 -6.29 10.21 -1.75
CA THR A 6 -7.16 9.70 -0.67
C THR A 6 -6.36 8.78 0.23
N GLY A 7 -6.56 8.84 1.54
CA GLY A 7 -5.73 8.12 2.50
C GLY A 7 -4.33 8.72 2.66
N GLY A 8 -4.16 10.02 2.35
CA GLY A 8 -2.87 10.70 2.35
C GLY A 8 -2.28 10.95 3.74
N ALA A 9 -3.03 10.75 4.82
CA ALA A 9 -2.57 10.78 6.20
C ALA A 9 -2.03 9.42 6.70
N GLY A 10 -2.17 8.36 5.88
CA GLY A 10 -1.62 7.03 6.15
C GLY A 10 -0.13 6.93 5.83
N PHE A 11 0.46 5.77 6.13
CA PHE A 11 1.89 5.50 5.91
C PHE A 11 2.31 5.72 4.44
N ILE A 12 1.69 5.03 3.49
CA ILE A 12 2.05 5.13 2.06
C ILE A 12 1.64 6.50 1.50
N GLY A 13 0.41 6.93 1.79
CA GLY A 13 -0.15 8.17 1.25
C GLY A 13 0.65 9.42 1.61
N SER A 14 1.25 9.47 2.81
CA SER A 14 2.09 10.59 3.23
C SER A 14 3.39 10.68 2.43
N HIS A 15 4.02 9.55 2.09
CA HIS A 15 5.21 9.51 1.25
C HIS A 15 4.90 9.93 -0.19
N VAL A 16 3.81 9.41 -0.77
CA VAL A 16 3.37 9.80 -2.11
C VAL A 16 3.03 11.28 -2.16
N THR A 17 2.29 11.81 -1.18
CA THR A 17 1.97 13.23 -1.07
C THR A 17 3.22 14.10 -1.08
N ARG A 18 4.20 13.78 -0.22
CA ARG A 18 5.46 14.54 -0.14
C ARG A 18 6.22 14.51 -1.47
N MET A 19 6.38 13.33 -2.08
CA MET A 19 7.11 13.21 -3.34
C MET A 19 6.42 13.96 -4.49
N LEU A 20 5.09 13.98 -4.55
CA LEU A 20 4.33 14.77 -5.53
C LEU A 20 4.60 16.27 -5.34
N LEU A 21 4.56 16.77 -4.11
CA LEU A 21 4.86 18.15 -3.76
C LEU A 21 6.30 18.54 -4.13
N ASP A 22 7.27 17.66 -3.85
CA ASP A 22 8.69 17.86 -4.17
C ASP A 22 8.94 17.93 -5.69
N GLN A 23 8.06 17.29 -6.49
CA GLN A 23 8.10 17.37 -7.96
C GLN A 23 7.24 18.53 -8.53
N GLY A 24 6.74 19.42 -7.68
CA GLY A 24 6.02 20.63 -8.08
C GLY A 24 4.55 20.42 -8.43
N HIS A 25 3.93 19.31 -8.00
CA HIS A 25 2.49 19.12 -8.10
C HIS A 25 1.76 19.86 -6.97
N GLU A 26 0.53 20.30 -7.21
CA GLU A 26 -0.41 20.72 -6.18
C GLU A 26 -1.12 19.45 -5.64
N VAL A 27 -1.17 19.29 -4.32
CA VAL A 27 -1.76 18.10 -3.71
C VAL A 27 -2.89 18.44 -2.75
N VAL A 28 -4.03 17.78 -2.94
CA VAL A 28 -5.13 17.71 -1.99
C VAL A 28 -5.11 16.33 -1.34
N VAL A 29 -5.29 16.26 -0.03
CA VAL A 29 -5.43 15.02 0.73
C VAL A 29 -6.87 14.91 1.23
N LEU A 30 -7.56 13.80 0.93
CA LEU A 30 -8.82 13.42 1.57
C LEU A 30 -8.55 12.24 2.50
N ASP A 31 -8.78 12.42 3.79
CA ASP A 31 -8.56 11.38 4.80
C ASP A 31 -9.56 11.52 5.95
N SER A 32 -10.12 10.41 6.41
CA SER A 32 -11.05 10.40 7.55
C SER A 32 -10.35 10.54 8.90
N LEU A 33 -9.03 10.37 8.94
CA LEU A 33 -8.18 10.33 10.13
C LEU A 33 -8.54 9.22 11.14
N VAL A 34 -9.32 8.22 10.73
CA VAL A 34 -9.65 7.04 11.58
C VAL A 34 -8.39 6.22 11.84
N HIS A 35 -7.58 6.00 10.80
CA HIS A 35 -6.28 5.29 10.89
C HIS A 35 -5.10 6.16 10.38
N GLY A 36 -5.38 7.38 9.92
CA GLY A 36 -4.39 8.35 9.50
C GLY A 36 -4.01 9.31 10.62
N TYR A 37 -2.82 9.86 10.54
CA TYR A 37 -2.35 10.89 11.45
C TYR A 37 -2.27 12.24 10.73
N LYS A 38 -2.91 13.28 11.28
CA LYS A 38 -2.84 14.63 10.71
C LYS A 38 -1.39 15.11 10.54
N ASP A 39 -0.51 14.74 11.47
CA ASP A 39 0.91 15.11 11.45
C ASP A 39 1.71 14.42 10.33
N ASN A 40 1.17 13.37 9.71
CA ASN A 40 1.77 12.74 8.53
C ASN A 40 1.55 13.55 7.25
N VAL A 41 0.56 14.46 7.25
CA VAL A 41 0.23 15.26 6.06
C VAL A 41 1.21 16.42 5.96
N ASP A 42 1.92 16.51 4.83
CA ASP A 42 2.81 17.63 4.54
C ASP A 42 2.01 18.95 4.52
N GLN A 43 2.53 19.97 5.21
CA GLN A 43 1.84 21.28 5.38
C GLN A 43 1.60 22.02 4.05
N ARG A 44 2.29 21.64 2.99
CA ARG A 44 2.10 22.18 1.64
C ARG A 44 0.85 21.61 0.96
N ALA A 45 0.32 20.47 1.43
CA ALA A 45 -0.90 19.88 0.90
C ALA A 45 -2.15 20.47 1.56
N LYS A 46 -3.23 20.63 0.78
CA LYS A 46 -4.54 20.95 1.34
C LYS A 46 -5.17 19.68 1.95
N LEU A 47 -5.41 19.65 3.25
CA LEU A 47 -6.12 18.54 3.91
C LEU A 47 -7.63 18.80 3.94
N VAL A 48 -8.41 17.88 3.41
CA VAL A 48 -9.85 17.74 3.59
C VAL A 48 -10.10 16.56 4.52
N VAL A 49 -10.67 16.81 5.70
CA VAL A 49 -11.02 15.74 6.64
C VAL A 49 -12.41 15.24 6.30
N GLY A 50 -12.53 13.95 5.95
CA GLY A 50 -13.79 13.33 5.58
C GLY A 50 -13.63 11.90 5.09
N ASP A 51 -14.74 11.17 5.03
CA ASP A 51 -14.80 9.82 4.48
C ASP A 51 -15.00 9.86 2.96
N ILE A 52 -14.38 8.91 2.24
CA ILE A 52 -14.53 8.78 0.78
C ILE A 52 -15.97 8.42 0.36
N SER A 53 -16.76 7.84 1.26
CA SER A 53 -18.18 7.54 1.03
C SER A 53 -19.10 8.74 1.14
N ASP A 54 -18.62 9.86 1.71
CA ASP A 54 -19.35 11.11 1.80
C ASP A 54 -19.26 11.89 0.47
N PRO A 55 -20.35 12.00 -0.33
CA PRO A 55 -20.30 12.65 -1.63
C PRO A 55 -19.91 14.12 -1.59
N GLU A 56 -20.28 14.86 -0.52
CA GLU A 56 -19.96 16.27 -0.37
C GLU A 56 -18.44 16.45 -0.15
N LYS A 57 -17.85 15.62 0.74
CA LYS A 57 -16.41 15.63 0.99
C LYS A 57 -15.61 15.15 -0.21
N ALA A 58 -16.11 14.13 -0.92
CA ALA A 58 -15.51 13.67 -2.17
C ALA A 58 -15.49 14.80 -3.21
N LYS A 59 -16.61 15.48 -3.48
CA LYS A 59 -16.69 16.59 -4.45
C LYS A 59 -15.86 17.78 -4.03
N GLU A 60 -15.86 18.17 -2.73
CA GLU A 60 -15.00 19.23 -2.20
C GLU A 60 -13.52 18.96 -2.48
N SER A 61 -13.09 17.69 -2.33
CA SER A 61 -11.71 17.29 -2.54
C SER A 61 -11.32 17.17 -4.02
N LEU A 62 -12.29 16.92 -4.89
CA LEU A 62 -12.11 16.74 -6.34
C LEU A 62 -12.12 18.05 -7.14
N ASP A 63 -12.37 19.20 -6.49
CA ASP A 63 -12.48 20.48 -7.18
C ASP A 63 -11.17 20.88 -7.88
N GLY A 64 -11.22 20.99 -9.21
CA GLY A 64 -10.10 21.32 -10.07
C GLY A 64 -8.97 20.29 -10.12
N VAL A 65 -9.23 19.04 -9.72
CA VAL A 65 -8.26 17.93 -9.70
C VAL A 65 -8.09 17.33 -11.08
N ASP A 66 -6.83 17.11 -11.50
CA ASP A 66 -6.48 16.46 -12.77
C ASP A 66 -6.44 14.93 -12.67
N ALA A 67 -6.02 14.40 -11.52
CA ALA A 67 -5.88 12.96 -11.28
C ALA A 67 -6.05 12.60 -9.80
N VAL A 68 -6.46 11.37 -9.54
CA VAL A 68 -6.62 10.80 -8.20
C VAL A 68 -5.61 9.68 -7.99
N ILE A 69 -5.00 9.65 -6.80
CA ILE A 69 -4.29 8.48 -6.27
C ILE A 69 -5.12 7.96 -5.09
N HIS A 70 -5.80 6.84 -5.31
CA HIS A 70 -6.78 6.29 -4.37
C HIS A 70 -6.16 5.22 -3.49
N MET A 71 -5.87 5.59 -2.22
CA MET A 71 -5.25 4.73 -1.22
C MET A 71 -6.12 4.52 0.03
N ALA A 72 -7.20 5.32 0.19
CA ALA A 72 -8.09 5.18 1.35
C ALA A 72 -8.71 3.78 1.42
N GLY A 73 -8.73 3.22 2.62
CA GLY A 73 -9.36 1.93 2.91
C GLY A 73 -8.75 1.26 4.14
N LEU A 74 -9.51 0.33 4.71
CA LEU A 74 -9.07 -0.53 5.81
C LEU A 74 -8.13 -1.61 5.27
N ILE A 75 -7.04 -1.92 5.99
CA ILE A 75 -5.94 -2.76 5.47
C ILE A 75 -5.56 -3.94 6.37
N VAL A 76 -6.15 -4.06 7.56
CA VAL A 76 -5.75 -5.07 8.56
C VAL A 76 -6.41 -6.41 8.27
N VAL A 77 -5.66 -7.36 7.69
CA VAL A 77 -6.18 -8.68 7.26
C VAL A 77 -6.91 -9.44 8.39
N PRO A 78 -6.35 -9.60 9.62
CA PRO A 78 -7.07 -10.26 10.71
C PRO A 78 -8.39 -9.57 11.09
N GLU A 79 -8.45 -8.24 11.01
CA GLU A 79 -9.66 -7.49 11.26
C GLU A 79 -10.71 -7.75 10.17
N SER A 80 -10.30 -7.84 8.90
CA SER A 80 -11.21 -8.16 7.79
C SER A 80 -11.87 -9.53 7.94
N VAL A 81 -11.14 -10.51 8.50
CA VAL A 81 -11.69 -11.84 8.80
C VAL A 81 -12.71 -11.76 9.94
N LYS A 82 -12.45 -10.92 10.95
CA LYS A 82 -13.34 -10.74 12.09
C LYS A 82 -14.60 -9.94 11.71
N ASP A 83 -14.47 -8.92 10.87
CA ASP A 83 -15.60 -8.08 10.43
C ASP A 83 -15.55 -7.82 8.90
N PRO A 84 -15.94 -8.81 8.10
CA PRO A 84 -15.93 -8.68 6.64
C PRO A 84 -16.96 -7.66 6.12
N VAL A 85 -18.04 -7.42 6.86
CA VAL A 85 -19.07 -6.44 6.47
C VAL A 85 -18.53 -5.03 6.56
N LEU A 86 -17.83 -4.68 7.63
CA LEU A 86 -17.15 -3.40 7.78
C LEU A 86 -16.18 -3.16 6.62
N TYR A 87 -15.38 -4.16 6.25
CA TYR A 87 -14.43 -4.06 5.14
C TYR A 87 -15.12 -3.89 3.78
N ALA A 88 -16.21 -4.63 3.54
CA ALA A 88 -17.00 -4.46 2.31
C ALA A 88 -17.61 -3.05 2.22
N GLN A 89 -18.19 -2.54 3.31
CA GLN A 89 -18.78 -1.21 3.36
C GLN A 89 -17.74 -0.10 3.17
N SER A 90 -16.66 -0.14 3.94
CA SER A 90 -15.62 0.89 3.89
C SER A 90 -14.87 0.86 2.55
N ASN A 91 -14.35 -0.31 2.16
CA ASN A 91 -13.48 -0.39 0.99
C ASN A 91 -14.26 -0.43 -0.32
N VAL A 92 -15.26 -1.31 -0.46
CA VAL A 92 -15.95 -1.48 -1.75
C VAL A 92 -17.00 -0.39 -1.94
N VAL A 93 -17.96 -0.28 -1.02
CA VAL A 93 -19.04 0.70 -1.16
C VAL A 93 -18.49 2.12 -1.13
N GLY A 94 -17.55 2.41 -0.23
CA GLY A 94 -16.87 3.72 -0.15
C GLY A 94 -16.14 4.07 -1.44
N SER A 95 -15.34 3.14 -2.01
CA SER A 95 -14.62 3.39 -3.27
C SER A 95 -15.58 3.57 -4.46
N VAL A 96 -16.67 2.79 -4.55
CA VAL A 96 -17.66 2.93 -5.62
C VAL A 96 -18.39 4.26 -5.53
N SER A 97 -18.77 4.71 -4.31
CA SER A 97 -19.34 6.04 -4.07
C SER A 97 -18.38 7.15 -4.51
N PHE A 98 -17.10 7.02 -4.16
CA PHE A 98 -16.05 7.95 -4.58
C PHE A 98 -15.85 7.99 -6.10
N LEU A 99 -15.81 6.82 -6.77
CA LEU A 99 -15.73 6.72 -8.23
C LEU A 99 -16.92 7.39 -8.92
N ASN A 100 -18.13 7.24 -8.35
CA ASN A 100 -19.31 7.93 -8.86
C ASN A 100 -19.15 9.45 -8.74
N SER A 101 -18.67 9.96 -7.61
CA SER A 101 -18.39 11.39 -7.42
C SER A 101 -17.34 11.89 -8.41
N MET A 102 -16.25 11.12 -8.67
CA MET A 102 -15.28 11.44 -9.71
C MET A 102 -15.92 11.59 -11.08
N ASN A 103 -16.80 10.64 -11.45
CA ASN A 103 -17.47 10.68 -12.75
C ASN A 103 -18.41 11.89 -12.87
N GLU A 104 -19.16 12.22 -11.82
CA GLU A 104 -20.08 13.37 -11.77
C GLU A 104 -19.35 14.71 -11.95
N VAL A 105 -18.15 14.87 -11.35
CA VAL A 105 -17.35 16.10 -11.48
C VAL A 105 -16.42 16.10 -12.71
N GLY A 106 -16.37 14.99 -13.45
CA GLY A 106 -15.62 14.87 -14.71
C GLY A 106 -14.12 14.57 -14.56
N VAL A 107 -13.63 14.15 -13.39
CA VAL A 107 -12.25 13.69 -13.21
C VAL A 107 -12.10 12.30 -13.83
N LYS A 108 -11.16 12.14 -14.77
CA LYS A 108 -11.08 10.95 -15.64
C LYS A 108 -9.80 10.13 -15.45
N LYS A 109 -9.00 10.39 -14.44
CA LYS A 109 -7.76 9.63 -14.18
C LYS A 109 -7.66 9.19 -12.74
N ILE A 110 -7.42 7.88 -12.52
CA ILE A 110 -7.23 7.29 -11.20
C ILE A 110 -6.08 6.29 -11.19
N ILE A 111 -5.24 6.35 -10.15
CA ILE A 111 -4.29 5.31 -9.79
C ILE A 111 -4.81 4.68 -8.50
N PHE A 112 -4.96 3.35 -8.49
CA PHE A 112 -5.53 2.62 -7.37
C PHE A 112 -4.49 1.75 -6.67
N SER A 113 -4.44 1.89 -5.36
CA SER A 113 -3.68 1.07 -4.43
C SER A 113 -4.35 -0.28 -4.21
N SER A 114 -3.98 -1.27 -5.00
CA SER A 114 -4.37 -2.67 -4.79
C SER A 114 -3.34 -3.42 -3.95
N SER A 115 -3.40 -4.73 -3.88
CA SER A 115 -2.58 -5.56 -3.02
C SER A 115 -2.29 -6.91 -3.64
N ALA A 116 -1.14 -7.51 -3.32
CA ALA A 116 -0.83 -8.90 -3.62
C ALA A 116 -1.84 -9.90 -3.01
N CYS A 117 -2.59 -9.48 -1.98
CA CYS A 117 -3.66 -10.30 -1.38
C CYS A 117 -4.78 -10.67 -2.36
N VAL A 118 -4.89 -10.00 -3.53
CA VAL A 118 -5.85 -10.37 -4.57
C VAL A 118 -5.56 -11.72 -5.21
N TYR A 119 -4.30 -12.17 -5.17
CA TYR A 119 -3.88 -13.44 -5.76
C TYR A 119 -4.15 -14.65 -4.84
N GLY A 120 -4.20 -14.45 -3.52
CA GLY A 120 -4.22 -15.53 -2.54
C GLY A 120 -2.96 -16.38 -2.61
N SER A 121 -3.13 -17.70 -2.63
CA SER A 121 -2.05 -18.68 -2.79
C SER A 121 -1.74 -18.87 -4.28
N PRO A 122 -0.60 -18.36 -4.78
CA PRO A 122 -0.27 -18.39 -6.21
C PRO A 122 0.15 -19.79 -6.66
N ASP A 123 -0.23 -20.17 -7.89
CA ASP A 123 0.18 -21.42 -8.52
C ASP A 123 1.65 -21.38 -9.01
N GLU A 124 2.15 -20.18 -9.39
CA GLU A 124 3.49 -19.96 -9.93
C GLU A 124 4.15 -18.73 -9.34
N LEU A 125 5.48 -18.77 -9.27
CA LEU A 125 6.34 -17.66 -8.79
C LEU A 125 7.45 -17.39 -9.82
N PRO A 126 7.87 -16.13 -10.04
CA PRO A 126 7.28 -14.90 -9.51
C PRO A 126 5.86 -14.66 -10.05
N ILE A 127 4.98 -14.03 -9.22
CA ILE A 127 3.60 -13.76 -9.61
C ILE A 127 3.57 -12.71 -10.72
N LYS A 128 2.85 -13.00 -11.81
CA LYS A 128 2.59 -12.07 -12.91
C LYS A 128 1.18 -11.50 -12.81
N GLU A 129 0.92 -10.40 -13.52
CA GLU A 129 -0.37 -9.70 -13.45
C GLU A 129 -1.55 -10.46 -14.05
N ASP A 130 -1.29 -11.44 -14.90
CA ASP A 130 -2.27 -12.36 -15.51
C ASP A 130 -2.61 -13.58 -14.63
N ALA A 131 -1.94 -13.73 -13.47
CA ALA A 131 -2.27 -14.78 -12.51
C ALA A 131 -3.73 -14.64 -12.03
N PRO A 132 -4.44 -15.76 -11.80
CA PRO A 132 -5.81 -15.74 -11.34
C PRO A 132 -5.98 -14.99 -10.00
N LEU A 133 -7.06 -14.21 -9.88
CA LEU A 133 -7.42 -13.56 -8.62
C LEU A 133 -8.24 -14.53 -7.77
N ARG A 134 -7.65 -15.00 -6.67
CA ARG A 134 -8.25 -15.98 -5.73
C ARG A 134 -7.99 -15.54 -4.30
N PRO A 135 -8.52 -14.39 -3.84
CA PRO A 135 -8.21 -13.86 -2.51
C PRO A 135 -8.62 -14.82 -1.39
N ASP A 136 -7.70 -15.11 -0.48
CA ASP A 136 -7.89 -16.02 0.66
C ASP A 136 -8.48 -15.33 1.90
N ASN A 137 -8.71 -14.01 1.82
CA ASN A 137 -9.24 -13.22 2.93
C ASN A 137 -10.14 -12.07 2.45
N PRO A 138 -11.04 -11.56 3.32
CA PRO A 138 -11.98 -10.50 2.94
C PRO A 138 -11.31 -9.20 2.49
N TYR A 139 -10.16 -8.82 3.06
CA TYR A 139 -9.41 -7.63 2.59
C TYR A 139 -8.98 -7.80 1.12
N GLY A 140 -8.37 -8.93 0.76
CA GLY A 140 -8.00 -9.24 -0.63
C GLY A 140 -9.22 -9.23 -1.55
N ALA A 141 -10.35 -9.79 -1.09
CA ALA A 141 -11.61 -9.78 -1.84
C ALA A 141 -12.14 -8.36 -2.08
N THR A 142 -12.02 -7.44 -1.11
CA THR A 142 -12.40 -6.03 -1.33
C THR A 142 -11.53 -5.36 -2.38
N LYS A 143 -10.22 -5.59 -2.38
CA LYS A 143 -9.31 -5.04 -3.39
C LYS A 143 -9.61 -5.57 -4.79
N ALA A 144 -9.81 -6.89 -4.95
CA ALA A 144 -10.20 -7.49 -6.22
C ALA A 144 -11.56 -6.96 -6.72
N SER A 145 -12.52 -6.74 -5.83
CA SER A 145 -13.82 -6.14 -6.18
C SER A 145 -13.67 -4.72 -6.73
N ILE A 146 -12.82 -3.89 -6.11
CA ILE A 146 -12.56 -2.52 -6.58
C ILE A 146 -11.87 -2.53 -7.95
N GLU A 147 -10.94 -3.46 -8.20
CA GLU A 147 -10.32 -3.63 -9.52
C GLU A 147 -11.38 -3.91 -10.60
N ALA A 148 -12.35 -4.79 -10.31
CA ALA A 148 -13.45 -5.08 -11.23
C ALA A 148 -14.36 -3.85 -11.50
N PHE A 149 -14.65 -3.06 -10.45
CA PHE A 149 -15.39 -1.80 -10.62
C PHE A 149 -14.60 -0.78 -11.45
N LEU A 150 -13.29 -0.65 -11.25
CA LEU A 150 -12.45 0.25 -12.05
C LEU A 150 -12.45 -0.14 -13.53
N GLN A 151 -12.40 -1.44 -13.83
CA GLN A 151 -12.55 -1.92 -15.21
C GLN A 151 -13.91 -1.56 -15.81
N ALA A 152 -14.99 -1.73 -15.04
CA ALA A 152 -16.33 -1.35 -15.45
C ALA A 152 -16.50 0.16 -15.66
N PHE A 153 -15.91 0.98 -14.77
CA PHE A 153 -15.91 2.44 -14.90
C PHE A 153 -15.08 2.93 -16.09
N HIS A 154 -13.93 2.27 -16.36
CA HIS A 154 -13.18 2.52 -17.59
C HIS A 154 -14.03 2.26 -18.83
N ALA A 155 -14.65 1.10 -18.91
CA ALA A 155 -15.46 0.71 -20.08
C ALA A 155 -16.72 1.58 -20.27
N SER A 156 -17.39 1.96 -19.16
CA SER A 156 -18.68 2.67 -19.21
C SER A 156 -18.55 4.18 -19.26
N TYR A 157 -17.52 4.74 -18.62
CA TYR A 157 -17.38 6.19 -18.42
C TYR A 157 -16.07 6.77 -18.95
N GLY A 158 -15.17 5.94 -19.52
CA GLY A 158 -13.88 6.37 -20.07
C GLY A 158 -12.90 6.88 -19.02
N ILE A 159 -12.95 6.34 -17.80
CA ILE A 159 -11.98 6.67 -16.75
C ILE A 159 -10.68 5.92 -17.03
N ASP A 160 -9.56 6.62 -17.18
CA ASP A 160 -8.23 6.03 -17.23
C ASP A 160 -7.87 5.51 -15.83
N ALA A 161 -7.67 4.19 -15.71
CA ALA A 161 -7.39 3.54 -14.44
C ALA A 161 -6.08 2.77 -14.48
N THR A 162 -5.19 3.05 -13.54
CA THR A 162 -3.97 2.26 -13.32
C THR A 162 -4.01 1.63 -11.94
N ILE A 163 -3.91 0.31 -11.90
CA ILE A 163 -3.95 -0.49 -10.68
C ILE A 163 -2.53 -0.90 -10.34
N LEU A 164 -2.09 -0.61 -9.12
CA LEU A 164 -0.81 -1.04 -8.56
C LEU A 164 -1.04 -2.06 -7.45
N ARG A 165 -0.68 -3.33 -7.68
CA ARG A 165 -0.76 -4.41 -6.71
C ARG A 165 0.51 -4.45 -5.89
N TYR A 166 0.44 -3.90 -4.67
CA TYR A 166 1.60 -3.83 -3.78
C TYR A 166 1.91 -5.17 -3.15
N PHE A 167 3.20 -5.46 -3.00
CA PHE A 167 3.67 -6.55 -2.16
C PHE A 167 3.85 -6.03 -0.72
N ASN A 168 5.02 -6.12 -0.09
CA ASN A 168 5.13 -5.73 1.33
C ASN A 168 5.91 -4.41 1.47
N PRO A 169 5.22 -3.26 1.48
CA PRO A 169 5.89 -1.97 1.64
C PRO A 169 6.44 -1.80 3.05
N TYR A 170 7.64 -1.23 3.15
CA TYR A 170 8.28 -0.86 4.40
C TYR A 170 9.09 0.43 4.26
N GLY A 171 9.40 1.08 5.38
CA GLY A 171 10.19 2.30 5.41
C GLY A 171 9.94 3.14 6.66
N PRO A 172 10.56 4.32 6.75
CA PRO A 172 10.29 5.30 7.80
C PRO A 172 8.82 5.73 7.80
N GLY A 173 8.22 5.90 8.97
CA GLY A 173 6.86 6.44 9.08
C GLY A 173 6.09 5.95 10.29
N LYS A 174 5.00 6.64 10.62
CA LYS A 174 4.05 6.22 11.65
C LYS A 174 3.03 5.26 11.09
N PHE A 175 2.86 4.13 11.75
CA PHE A 175 1.78 3.17 11.51
C PHE A 175 0.70 3.29 12.58
N TYR A 176 -0.55 3.12 12.18
CA TYR A 176 -1.65 3.03 13.13
C TYR A 176 -1.61 1.69 13.89
N PRO A 177 -1.76 1.68 15.23
CA PRO A 177 -1.82 0.44 16.01
C PRO A 177 -3.12 -0.35 15.74
N PRO A 178 -3.08 -1.70 15.80
CA PRO A 178 -1.90 -2.52 16.02
C PRO A 178 -0.99 -2.59 14.78
N ILE A 179 0.33 -2.47 14.97
CA ILE A 179 1.28 -2.61 13.87
C ILE A 179 1.35 -4.09 13.48
N THR A 180 0.81 -4.41 12.30
CA THR A 180 0.73 -5.79 11.78
C THR A 180 1.82 -6.12 10.76
N HIS A 181 2.58 -5.12 10.29
CA HIS A 181 3.65 -5.29 9.32
C HIS A 181 4.92 -5.84 10.01
N ALA A 182 5.57 -6.81 9.38
CA ALA A 182 6.72 -7.52 9.98
C ALA A 182 7.89 -6.58 10.30
N ILE A 183 8.38 -5.81 9.33
CA ILE A 183 9.58 -4.97 9.50
C ILE A 183 9.46 -3.96 10.63
N PRO A 184 8.43 -3.08 10.70
CA PRO A 184 8.32 -2.15 11.82
C PRO A 184 8.16 -2.85 13.16
N ASN A 185 7.45 -3.99 13.21
CA ASN A 185 7.29 -4.77 14.42
C ASN A 185 8.63 -5.34 14.92
N PHE A 186 9.43 -5.89 14.01
CA PHE A 186 10.76 -6.46 14.35
C PHE A 186 11.73 -5.38 14.81
N ILE A 187 11.78 -4.25 14.12
CA ILE A 187 12.63 -3.12 14.51
C ILE A 187 12.24 -2.61 15.90
N MET A 188 10.95 -2.36 16.14
CA MET A 188 10.49 -1.86 17.44
C MET A 188 10.76 -2.87 18.57
N ALA A 189 10.44 -4.16 18.36
CA ALA A 189 10.71 -5.20 19.34
C ALA A 189 12.21 -5.27 19.68
N THR A 190 13.07 -5.24 18.65
CA THR A 190 14.53 -5.28 18.88
C THR A 190 15.04 -4.04 19.61
N LEU A 191 14.60 -2.83 19.22
CA LEU A 191 14.98 -1.58 19.90
C LEU A 191 14.49 -1.52 21.36
N GLU A 192 13.38 -2.17 21.68
CA GLU A 192 12.80 -2.30 23.03
C GLU A 192 13.33 -3.53 23.78
N LYS A 193 14.23 -4.30 23.18
CA LYS A 193 14.79 -5.55 23.73
C LYS A 193 13.72 -6.58 24.09
N ARG A 194 12.63 -6.61 23.34
CA ARG A 194 11.55 -7.60 23.44
C ARG A 194 11.75 -8.71 22.40
N PRO A 195 11.21 -9.92 22.63
CA PRO A 195 11.21 -10.97 21.62
C PRO A 195 10.53 -10.53 20.31
N ILE A 196 11.06 -10.98 19.18
CA ILE A 196 10.44 -10.82 17.86
C ILE A 196 9.42 -11.95 17.66
N PRO A 197 8.13 -11.63 17.36
CA PRO A 197 7.14 -12.65 17.03
C PRO A 197 7.34 -13.13 15.59
N LEU A 198 7.62 -14.41 15.39
CA LEU A 198 7.69 -15.05 14.09
C LEU A 198 6.62 -16.14 13.96
N TYR A 199 5.91 -16.13 12.83
CA TYR A 199 5.10 -17.27 12.39
C TYR A 199 5.96 -18.18 11.49
N TRP A 200 5.65 -19.49 11.46
CA TRP A 200 6.35 -20.48 10.61
C TRP A 200 7.86 -20.43 10.77
N LYS A 201 8.36 -20.09 11.94
CA LYS A 201 9.79 -19.89 12.20
C LYS A 201 10.45 -18.88 11.25
N GLY A 202 9.65 -18.04 10.57
CA GLY A 202 10.12 -17.07 9.58
C GLY A 202 10.51 -17.66 8.22
N GLU A 203 10.13 -18.91 7.93
CA GLU A 203 10.46 -19.57 6.65
C GLU A 203 9.62 -19.04 5.47
N GLN A 204 8.48 -18.36 5.73
CA GLN A 204 7.68 -17.76 4.68
C GLN A 204 8.47 -16.70 3.88
N VAL A 205 8.30 -16.74 2.55
CA VAL A 205 8.99 -15.84 1.63
C VAL A 205 8.11 -14.66 1.27
N ARG A 206 8.64 -13.43 1.37
CA ARG A 206 7.93 -12.19 1.05
C ARG A 206 8.81 -11.27 0.19
N ASP A 207 8.15 -10.46 -0.60
CA ASP A 207 8.77 -9.40 -1.40
C ASP A 207 8.62 -8.07 -0.65
N PHE A 208 9.72 -7.51 -0.16
CA PHE A 208 9.73 -6.27 0.63
C PHE A 208 10.18 -5.10 -0.24
N ILE A 209 9.30 -4.15 -0.49
CA ILE A 209 9.58 -2.96 -1.29
C ILE A 209 9.73 -1.71 -0.40
N TYR A 210 10.81 -0.95 -0.63
CA TYR A 210 11.05 0.29 0.10
C TYR A 210 10.06 1.37 -0.32
N ILE A 211 9.58 2.14 0.67
CA ILE A 211 8.47 3.07 0.51
C ILE A 211 8.71 4.17 -0.55
N GLU A 212 9.95 4.65 -0.72
CA GLU A 212 10.24 5.67 -1.72
C GLU A 212 10.19 5.09 -3.14
N ASP A 213 10.64 3.86 -3.36
CA ASP A 213 10.51 3.19 -4.66
C ASP A 213 9.03 2.96 -5.01
N LEU A 214 8.24 2.56 -4.01
CA LEU A 214 6.80 2.39 -4.19
C LEU A 214 6.12 3.74 -4.50
N ALA A 215 6.45 4.81 -3.78
CA ALA A 215 5.90 6.13 -4.01
C ALA A 215 6.27 6.67 -5.41
N GLN A 216 7.50 6.44 -5.87
CA GLN A 216 7.94 6.84 -7.20
C GLN A 216 7.14 6.16 -8.32
N ALA A 217 6.75 4.88 -8.13
CA ALA A 217 5.92 4.19 -9.11
C ALA A 217 4.57 4.90 -9.37
N HIS A 218 3.95 5.49 -8.32
CA HIS A 218 2.70 6.25 -8.48
C HIS A 218 2.86 7.47 -9.37
N ILE A 219 4.01 8.11 -9.28
CA ILE A 219 4.32 9.29 -10.10
C ILE A 219 4.63 8.88 -11.54
N ASP A 220 5.41 7.82 -11.72
CA ASP A 220 5.81 7.35 -13.05
C ASP A 220 4.60 6.90 -13.90
N VAL A 221 3.56 6.35 -13.26
CA VAL A 221 2.35 5.89 -13.96
C VAL A 221 1.32 7.00 -14.23
N LEU A 222 1.47 8.22 -13.68
CA LEU A 222 0.56 9.35 -13.94
C LEU A 222 0.41 9.68 -15.43
N LYS A 223 1.42 9.41 -16.24
CA LYS A 223 1.41 9.65 -17.70
C LYS A 223 0.61 8.62 -18.50
N LEU A 224 0.25 7.48 -17.90
CA LEU A 224 -0.44 6.41 -18.62
C LEU A 224 -1.92 6.75 -18.84
N ALA A 225 -2.46 6.26 -19.96
CA ALA A 225 -3.87 6.30 -20.29
C ALA A 225 -4.44 4.88 -20.41
N GLY A 226 -5.76 4.76 -20.46
CA GLY A 226 -6.46 3.50 -20.58
C GLY A 226 -6.53 2.71 -19.28
N PHE A 227 -6.70 1.39 -19.40
CA PHE A 227 -6.77 0.48 -18.25
C PHE A 227 -5.48 -0.31 -18.11
N ASN A 228 -4.80 -0.15 -16.99
CA ASN A 228 -3.51 -0.78 -16.72
C ASN A 228 -3.51 -1.49 -15.37
N VAL A 229 -2.84 -2.64 -15.29
CA VAL A 229 -2.60 -3.37 -14.03
C VAL A 229 -1.12 -3.72 -13.96
N PHE A 230 -0.49 -3.42 -12.82
CA PHE A 230 0.91 -3.69 -12.58
C PHE A 230 1.14 -4.25 -11.18
N ASN A 231 2.05 -5.20 -11.08
CA ASN A 231 2.64 -5.60 -9.81
C ASN A 231 3.72 -4.61 -9.40
N LEU A 232 3.85 -4.39 -8.09
CA LEU A 232 4.80 -3.46 -7.51
C LEU A 232 5.54 -4.11 -6.36
N GLY A 233 6.70 -4.70 -6.67
CA GLY A 233 7.60 -5.41 -5.78
C GLY A 233 9.05 -5.28 -6.21
N MET A 234 9.95 -5.88 -5.43
CA MET A 234 11.39 -5.91 -5.67
C MET A 234 11.82 -7.04 -6.62
N GLU A 235 10.90 -7.92 -7.02
CA GLU A 235 11.17 -9.16 -7.78
C GLU A 235 12.11 -10.12 -7.03
N ASN A 236 12.24 -9.97 -5.72
CA ASN A 236 13.14 -10.74 -4.88
C ASN A 236 12.41 -11.25 -3.64
N GLY A 237 12.17 -12.55 -3.60
CA GLY A 237 11.59 -13.22 -2.43
C GLY A 237 12.65 -13.41 -1.34
N VAL A 238 12.39 -12.88 -0.14
CA VAL A 238 13.25 -12.96 1.04
C VAL A 238 12.51 -13.68 2.16
N LYS A 239 13.16 -14.63 2.87
CA LYS A 239 12.58 -15.24 4.06
C LYS A 239 12.39 -14.18 5.15
N VAL A 240 11.27 -14.24 5.85
CA VAL A 240 10.98 -13.28 6.95
C VAL A 240 12.04 -13.37 8.05
N LYS A 241 12.61 -14.56 8.29
CA LYS A 241 13.74 -14.75 9.21
C LYS A 241 14.99 -13.98 8.78
N GLU A 242 15.31 -13.98 7.48
CA GLU A 242 16.49 -13.24 6.98
C GLU A 242 16.37 -11.73 7.23
N VAL A 243 15.14 -11.20 7.24
CA VAL A 243 14.88 -9.80 7.62
C VAL A 243 15.20 -9.56 9.09
N ALA A 244 14.82 -10.47 10.00
CA ALA A 244 15.17 -10.38 11.40
C ALA A 244 16.68 -10.45 11.61
N ASP A 245 17.36 -11.38 10.95
CA ASP A 245 18.82 -11.55 11.00
C ASP A 245 19.54 -10.27 10.51
N LEU A 246 19.05 -9.65 9.43
CA LEU A 246 19.59 -8.37 8.94
C LEU A 246 19.40 -7.21 9.94
N ILE A 247 18.24 -7.14 10.61
CA ILE A 247 17.99 -6.14 11.64
C ILE A 247 18.96 -6.33 12.81
N PHE A 248 19.22 -7.56 13.23
CA PHE A 248 20.19 -7.87 14.29
C PHE A 248 21.63 -7.46 13.88
N ASP A 249 22.02 -7.79 12.65
CA ASP A 249 23.34 -7.41 12.12
C ASP A 249 23.51 -5.88 12.08
N ILE A 250 22.52 -5.12 11.62
CA ILE A 250 22.57 -3.65 11.60
C ILE A 250 22.61 -3.05 13.01
N LEU A 251 21.91 -3.65 13.96
CA LEU A 251 21.86 -3.15 15.34
C LEU A 251 23.04 -3.60 16.19
N GLY A 252 23.75 -4.67 15.77
CA GLY A 252 24.90 -5.23 16.47
C GLY A 252 24.54 -6.08 17.70
N TYR A 253 23.28 -6.48 17.84
CA TYR A 253 22.81 -7.39 18.89
C TYR A 253 21.52 -8.10 18.49
N GLU A 254 21.25 -9.24 19.12
CA GLU A 254 20.08 -10.08 18.90
C GLU A 254 19.11 -9.99 20.08
N VAL A 255 17.84 -10.29 19.83
CA VAL A 255 16.81 -10.51 20.84
C VAL A 255 16.20 -11.91 20.63
N PRO A 256 15.56 -12.50 21.67
CA PRO A 256 14.85 -13.76 21.50
C PRO A 256 13.81 -13.71 20.38
N ILE A 257 13.56 -14.87 19.79
CA ILE A 257 12.50 -15.06 18.80
C ILE A 257 11.41 -15.91 19.43
N ASP A 258 10.17 -15.42 19.43
CA ASP A 258 8.97 -16.17 19.82
C ASP A 258 8.36 -16.80 18.58
N ASP A 259 8.44 -18.12 18.48
CA ASP A 259 7.75 -18.88 17.40
C ASP A 259 6.26 -18.98 17.74
N LEU A 260 5.43 -18.30 16.96
CA LEU A 260 3.97 -18.27 17.12
C LEU A 260 3.26 -19.40 16.37
N GLY A 261 4.02 -20.34 15.78
CA GLY A 261 3.48 -21.44 14.98
C GLY A 261 2.96 -21.00 13.62
N GLU A 262 1.93 -21.69 13.13
CA GLU A 262 1.31 -21.40 11.85
C GLU A 262 0.30 -20.24 11.96
N ARG A 263 0.20 -19.42 10.92
CA ARG A 263 -0.80 -18.37 10.82
C ARG A 263 -1.86 -18.76 9.78
N PRO A 264 -3.12 -18.98 10.19
CA PRO A 264 -4.18 -19.31 9.24
C PRO A 264 -4.34 -18.25 8.16
N GLY A 265 -4.45 -18.70 6.90
CA GLY A 265 -4.61 -17.81 5.74
C GLY A 265 -3.33 -17.09 5.30
N ASP A 266 -2.17 -17.46 5.86
CA ASP A 266 -0.87 -16.98 5.36
C ASP A 266 -0.35 -17.93 4.26
N VAL A 267 0.34 -17.39 3.26
CA VAL A 267 0.88 -18.15 2.12
C VAL A 267 2.37 -18.42 2.32
N GLU A 268 2.86 -19.56 1.80
CA GLU A 268 4.26 -19.97 1.95
C GLU A 268 5.21 -18.98 1.28
N ALA A 269 4.91 -18.59 0.03
CA ALA A 269 5.74 -17.65 -0.72
C ALA A 269 4.89 -16.68 -1.55
N ASN A 270 5.32 -15.42 -1.56
CA ASN A 270 4.64 -14.34 -2.29
C ASN A 270 5.66 -13.28 -2.73
N TYR A 271 6.05 -13.29 -4.03
CA TYR A 271 6.90 -12.26 -4.62
C TYR A 271 6.54 -12.00 -6.09
N ALA A 272 6.73 -10.75 -6.53
CA ALA A 272 6.27 -10.23 -7.81
C ALA A 272 7.18 -10.54 -8.98
N SER A 273 6.62 -10.46 -10.20
CA SER A 273 7.31 -9.90 -11.36
C SER A 273 6.80 -8.49 -11.61
N SER A 274 7.70 -7.50 -11.62
CA SER A 274 7.41 -6.09 -11.95
C SER A 274 7.85 -5.73 -13.38
N GLU A 275 8.17 -6.74 -14.20
CA GLU A 275 8.66 -6.57 -15.57
C GLU A 275 7.71 -5.74 -16.44
N LYS A 276 6.40 -5.93 -16.27
CA LYS A 276 5.37 -5.19 -17.01
C LYS A 276 5.42 -3.69 -16.70
N LEU A 277 5.57 -3.32 -15.42
CA LEU A 277 5.74 -1.93 -14.99
C LEU A 277 7.03 -1.33 -15.53
N HIS A 278 8.14 -2.09 -15.47
CA HIS A 278 9.42 -1.67 -16.06
C HIS A 278 9.29 -1.36 -17.55
N LYS A 279 8.65 -2.24 -18.33
CA LYS A 279 8.44 -2.02 -19.77
C LYS A 279 7.55 -0.82 -20.07
N ALA A 280 6.53 -0.56 -19.24
CA ALA A 280 5.56 0.51 -19.46
C ALA A 280 6.13 1.91 -19.17
N VAL A 281 6.88 2.07 -18.10
CA VAL A 281 7.30 3.39 -17.61
C VAL A 281 8.79 3.49 -17.27
N GLY A 282 9.56 2.41 -17.37
CA GLY A 282 10.99 2.36 -17.02
C GLY A 282 11.25 2.24 -15.53
N TRP A 283 10.21 2.05 -14.70
CA TRP A 283 10.37 1.95 -13.26
C TRP A 283 11.14 0.69 -12.84
N LYS A 284 12.02 0.86 -11.86
CA LYS A 284 12.70 -0.23 -11.13
C LYS A 284 12.88 0.19 -9.68
N ALA A 285 12.72 -0.75 -8.76
CA ALA A 285 13.15 -0.57 -7.40
C ALA A 285 14.68 -0.38 -7.33
N LYS A 286 15.13 0.56 -6.50
CA LYS A 286 16.55 0.97 -6.42
C LYS A 286 17.16 0.72 -5.05
N VAL A 287 16.33 0.77 -4.00
CA VAL A 287 16.80 0.67 -2.62
C VAL A 287 16.89 -0.80 -2.22
N SER A 288 18.09 -1.27 -1.89
CA SER A 288 18.28 -2.63 -1.39
C SER A 288 17.61 -2.82 -0.03
N LEU A 289 17.27 -4.08 0.33
CA LEU A 289 16.64 -4.38 1.62
C LEU A 289 17.51 -3.87 2.79
N ARG A 290 18.83 -4.08 2.75
CA ARG A 290 19.74 -3.58 3.81
C ARG A 290 19.69 -2.07 3.94
N GLU A 291 19.85 -1.33 2.84
CA GLU A 291 19.81 0.13 2.84
C GLU A 291 18.47 0.66 3.36
N GLY A 292 17.36 0.08 2.92
CA GLY A 292 16.03 0.45 3.39
C GLY A 292 15.82 0.15 4.88
N LEU A 293 16.36 -0.96 5.39
CA LEU A 293 16.32 -1.30 6.81
C LEU A 293 17.16 -0.31 7.64
N GLU A 294 18.36 0.06 7.20
CA GLU A 294 19.22 1.05 7.88
C GLU A 294 18.47 2.39 8.05
N LYS A 295 17.89 2.92 6.97
CA LYS A 295 17.07 4.15 7.00
C LYS A 295 15.85 4.02 7.91
N THR A 296 15.20 2.87 7.90
CA THR A 296 14.00 2.61 8.71
C THR A 296 14.34 2.52 10.19
N ILE A 297 15.43 1.82 10.53
CA ILE A 297 15.94 1.69 11.91
C ILE A 297 16.34 3.07 12.45
N GLU A 298 17.04 3.88 11.66
CA GLU A 298 17.42 5.24 12.06
C GLU A 298 16.19 6.10 12.40
N TYR A 299 15.15 6.02 11.56
CA TYR A 299 13.89 6.71 11.84
C TYR A 299 13.30 6.30 13.19
N TYR A 300 13.16 4.98 13.46
CA TYR A 300 12.57 4.51 14.72
C TYR A 300 13.44 4.77 15.95
N LYS A 301 14.78 4.88 15.81
CA LYS A 301 15.66 5.32 16.90
C LYS A 301 15.36 6.76 17.32
N ASN A 302 15.00 7.62 16.36
CA ASN A 302 14.83 9.06 16.56
C ASN A 302 13.38 9.48 16.87
N HIS A 303 12.41 8.58 16.71
CA HIS A 303 10.97 8.86 16.85
C HIS A 303 10.27 7.88 17.80
N LYS A 304 10.95 7.53 18.91
CA LYS A 304 10.38 6.69 19.98
C LYS A 304 9.28 7.41 20.75
#